data_5cfd2bd67ce0d8863ab4ea52acfc3544
#
_entry.id   5cfd2bd67ce0d8863ab4ea52acfc3544
#
_cell.length_a   1.000
_cell.length_b   1.000
_cell.length_c   1.000
_cell.angle_alpha   90.00
_cell.angle_beta   90.00
_cell.angle_gamma   90.00
#
_symmetry.space_group_name_H-M   'P 1'
#
loop_
_entity.id
_entity.type
_entity.pdbx_description
1 polymer ?
#
loop_
_entity_poly.entity_id
_entity_poly.type
_entity_poly.pdbx_seq_one_letter_code
_entity_poly.pdbx_strand_id
1 'polypeptide(L)'
;MKKGTITRRCRCTDPETGKDLGASCPKLQSRRHGTFGVFQELDPAQDGRRRRFRRGGFETSTKAQEELGKVRALMAIPEEDDAWGRAQISDLLEDCVKEKTPLPDYDETRRRFQTGQSLNSKTTVGEWLDTWLAGRKRLRRGGASRYECDIRVHLKPHLGHLRLDKLRVHHIDKMFDAINERNIEIQEQNAQRRAVADELKATPNKGAKNRARRKWFRAQLDAMPPFRRVTGLNTQPHIRDTLRAALNVAIAQQVMPAFNPAAHVELLPGTKPKALVWTEERIARWQETGKRPSPVMVWTPEQTAVFLDFVAGDRLYLLWRLIAFRGTRRGEACGVRWEDYSAKHCSLAIATQLVQDGWEVHEGAPKTDSGLRLIALDGETNEGLLTHKARQQTEREAWGEGWQNTGRIFTQEDGSLLHPGKVSDLFERLVEAAGLPPIRLHDLRHVAATLMLAAGVDIKVVSETLGHSDTRITRDIYQSVLDDLARDAAEKVVQLVPHARKALAAVPDVVPQVDTTSRLPRMAPPRKDDAAQQNRSA
;
A
#
# COMPACT_ATOMS: atom_id res chain seq x y z
N MET A 1 20.78 50.27 2.87
CA MET A 1 19.45 50.11 2.18
C MET A 1 19.11 51.31 1.28
N LYS A 2 18.76 51.09 0.01
CA LYS A 2 18.31 52.12 -0.91
C LYS A 2 16.93 52.65 -0.46
N LYS A 3 16.73 54.00 -0.48
CA LYS A 3 15.49 54.63 0.03
C LYS A 3 14.31 54.33 -0.91
N GLY A 4 13.29 53.65 -0.39
CA GLY A 4 12.02 53.51 -1.06
C GLY A 4 11.22 54.82 -1.03
N THR A 5 10.35 55.06 -2.00
CA THR A 5 9.57 56.27 -2.14
C THR A 5 8.09 55.98 -2.31
N ILE A 6 7.27 56.91 -1.83
CA ILE A 6 5.83 56.90 -2.08
C ILE A 6 5.54 58.04 -3.07
N THR A 7 4.85 57.68 -4.14
CA THR A 7 4.47 58.66 -5.17
C THR A 7 2.96 58.71 -5.28
N ARG A 8 2.43 59.88 -5.54
CA ARG A 8 0.99 60.09 -5.81
C ARG A 8 0.77 60.29 -7.29
N ARG A 9 -0.15 59.55 -7.88
CA ARG A 9 -0.44 59.58 -9.32
C ARG A 9 -1.94 59.49 -9.57
N CYS A 10 -2.36 59.98 -10.73
CA CYS A 10 -3.73 59.79 -11.21
C CYS A 10 -3.73 59.19 -12.63
N ARG A 11 -4.91 58.82 -13.10
CA ARG A 11 -5.18 58.35 -14.47
C ARG A 11 -5.79 59.40 -15.37
N CYS A 12 -5.59 60.69 -15.06
CA CYS A 12 -6.03 61.74 -15.96
C CYS A 12 -5.17 61.76 -17.20
N THR A 13 -5.77 61.89 -18.35
CA THR A 13 -5.08 62.03 -19.65
C THR A 13 -4.91 63.49 -19.98
N ASP A 14 -3.81 63.82 -20.60
CA ASP A 14 -3.53 65.12 -21.19
C ASP A 14 -4.46 65.32 -22.40
N PRO A 15 -5.24 66.40 -22.45
CA PRO A 15 -6.19 66.61 -23.55
C PRO A 15 -5.54 66.80 -24.93
N GLU A 16 -4.28 67.26 -24.99
CA GLU A 16 -3.60 67.53 -26.28
C GLU A 16 -2.82 66.28 -26.76
N THR A 17 -2.21 65.55 -25.84
CA THR A 17 -1.31 64.44 -26.22
C THR A 17 -1.93 63.07 -26.01
N GLY A 18 -3.08 62.95 -25.33
CA GLY A 18 -3.74 61.68 -24.99
C GLY A 18 -2.94 60.81 -24.02
N LYS A 19 -1.82 61.28 -23.46
CA LYS A 19 -0.97 60.54 -22.53
C LYS A 19 -1.41 60.71 -21.06
N ASP A 20 -1.25 59.69 -20.24
CA ASP A 20 -1.48 59.78 -18.82
C ASP A 20 -0.60 60.84 -18.14
N LEU A 21 -1.22 61.82 -17.48
CA LEU A 21 -0.54 62.87 -16.71
C LEU A 21 0.22 62.33 -15.50
N GLY A 22 -0.24 61.21 -14.96
CA GLY A 22 0.44 60.48 -13.88
C GLY A 22 0.72 61.38 -12.66
N ALA A 23 2.01 61.60 -12.38
CA ALA A 23 2.46 62.45 -11.26
C ALA A 23 2.44 63.95 -11.57
N SER A 24 2.35 64.34 -12.84
CA SER A 24 2.38 65.71 -13.30
C SER A 24 0.99 66.37 -13.35
N CYS A 25 -0.05 65.67 -12.94
CA CYS A 25 -1.43 66.17 -13.01
C CYS A 25 -1.65 67.32 -12.02
N PRO A 26 -2.09 68.51 -12.48
CA PRO A 26 -2.35 69.66 -11.60
C PRO A 26 -3.41 69.41 -10.53
N LYS A 27 -4.37 68.48 -10.80
CA LYS A 27 -5.44 68.13 -9.86
C LYS A 27 -4.93 67.38 -8.62
N LEU A 28 -3.64 66.91 -8.63
CA LEU A 28 -3.00 66.27 -7.46
C LEU A 28 -2.79 67.24 -6.28
N GLN A 29 -2.97 68.54 -6.45
CA GLN A 29 -3.01 69.51 -5.34
C GLN A 29 -4.21 69.24 -4.42
N SER A 30 -5.29 68.70 -4.92
CA SER A 30 -6.44 68.28 -4.10
C SER A 30 -6.14 66.97 -3.37
N ARG A 31 -6.40 66.93 -2.03
CA ARG A 31 -6.17 65.72 -1.20
C ARG A 31 -7.02 64.51 -1.63
N ARG A 32 -8.11 64.73 -2.36
CA ARG A 32 -9.05 63.63 -2.79
C ARG A 32 -8.76 63.11 -4.19
N HIS A 33 -7.78 63.66 -4.90
CA HIS A 33 -7.47 63.26 -6.29
C HIS A 33 -6.24 62.38 -6.37
N GLY A 34 -6.32 61.26 -7.13
CA GLY A 34 -5.25 60.32 -7.35
C GLY A 34 -5.08 59.27 -6.25
N THR A 35 -4.24 58.31 -6.51
CA THR A 35 -3.88 57.21 -5.60
C THR A 35 -2.40 57.22 -5.29
N PHE A 36 -2.04 56.63 -4.14
CA PHE A 36 -0.63 56.48 -3.76
C PHE A 36 -0.06 55.20 -4.29
N GLY A 37 1.22 55.19 -4.66
CA GLY A 37 1.98 54.05 -5.08
C GLY A 37 3.29 53.95 -4.31
N VAL A 38 3.69 52.74 -4.02
CA VAL A 38 4.93 52.36 -3.37
C VAL A 38 5.96 52.01 -4.42
N PHE A 39 7.18 52.50 -4.26
CA PHE A 39 8.33 52.19 -5.04
C PHE A 39 9.49 51.83 -4.10
N GLN A 40 10.12 50.67 -4.31
CA GLN A 40 11.33 50.24 -3.62
C GLN A 40 12.30 49.57 -4.61
N GLU A 41 13.55 49.98 -4.61
CA GLU A 41 14.59 49.31 -5.38
C GLU A 41 14.98 48.02 -4.66
N LEU A 42 15.00 46.92 -5.39
CA LEU A 42 15.40 45.61 -4.90
C LEU A 42 16.86 45.31 -5.29
N ASP A 43 17.45 44.28 -4.71
CA ASP A 43 18.77 43.84 -5.12
C ASP A 43 18.74 43.32 -6.57
N PRO A 44 19.81 43.55 -7.38
CA PRO A 44 19.83 43.16 -8.76
C PRO A 44 19.70 41.63 -8.94
N ALA A 45 19.19 41.21 -10.07
CA ALA A 45 19.16 39.80 -10.43
C ALA A 45 20.57 39.26 -10.68
N GLN A 46 20.74 37.94 -10.72
CA GLN A 46 22.04 37.31 -10.98
C GLN A 46 22.67 37.73 -12.33
N ASP A 47 21.84 38.12 -13.29
CA ASP A 47 22.22 38.66 -14.60
C ASP A 47 22.58 40.17 -14.57
N GLY A 48 22.59 40.80 -13.38
CA GLY A 48 22.85 42.22 -13.21
C GLY A 48 21.65 43.14 -13.50
N ARG A 49 20.52 42.61 -13.89
CA ARG A 49 19.29 43.38 -14.18
C ARG A 49 18.77 44.06 -12.94
N ARG A 50 18.48 45.37 -13.00
CA ARG A 50 17.87 46.13 -11.92
C ARG A 50 16.45 45.70 -11.68
N ARG A 51 16.10 45.41 -10.43
CA ARG A 51 14.76 44.98 -9.98
C ARG A 51 14.10 46.08 -9.12
N ARG A 52 12.77 46.13 -9.19
CA ARG A 52 12.01 47.16 -8.51
C ARG A 52 10.67 46.60 -8.05
N PHE A 53 10.34 46.80 -6.79
CA PHE A 53 8.99 46.62 -6.27
C PHE A 53 8.13 47.85 -6.59
N ARG A 54 7.03 47.66 -7.29
CA ARG A 54 6.06 48.71 -7.59
C ARG A 54 4.65 48.21 -7.33
N ARG A 55 3.93 48.87 -6.43
CA ARG A 55 2.52 48.58 -6.16
C ARG A 55 1.77 49.88 -5.98
N GLY A 56 0.69 50.10 -6.70
CA GLY A 56 -0.14 51.32 -6.67
C GLY A 56 -1.56 51.00 -6.25
N GLY A 57 -2.39 52.07 -6.17
CA GLY A 57 -3.82 51.96 -5.89
C GLY A 57 -4.18 52.14 -4.40
N PHE A 58 -3.26 52.62 -3.59
CA PHE A 58 -3.55 52.92 -2.19
C PHE A 58 -4.34 54.23 -2.08
N GLU A 59 -5.43 54.23 -1.32
CA GLU A 59 -6.31 55.38 -1.13
C GLU A 59 -5.66 56.46 -0.29
N THR A 60 -4.82 56.06 0.69
CA THR A 60 -4.19 56.99 1.64
C THR A 60 -2.66 56.79 1.65
N SER A 61 -1.96 57.87 2.01
CA SER A 61 -0.50 57.83 2.21
C SER A 61 -0.11 56.86 3.33
N THR A 62 -0.94 56.75 4.38
CA THR A 62 -0.72 55.83 5.50
C THR A 62 -0.71 54.37 5.06
N LYS A 63 -1.73 53.95 4.29
CA LYS A 63 -1.75 52.58 3.72
C LYS A 63 -0.53 52.30 2.83
N ALA A 64 -0.10 53.29 2.06
CA ALA A 64 1.11 53.14 1.24
C ALA A 64 2.39 53.06 2.10
N GLN A 65 2.46 53.79 3.21
CA GLN A 65 3.57 53.72 4.18
C GLN A 65 3.63 52.36 4.88
N GLU A 66 2.49 51.82 5.29
CA GLU A 66 2.39 50.48 5.89
C GLU A 66 2.90 49.41 4.92
N GLU A 67 2.48 49.46 3.64
CA GLU A 67 2.95 48.52 2.62
C GLU A 67 4.46 48.64 2.39
N LEU A 68 4.99 49.87 2.30
CA LEU A 68 6.43 50.13 2.19
C LEU A 68 7.18 49.62 3.42
N GLY A 69 6.62 49.77 4.61
CA GLY A 69 7.16 49.24 5.86
C GLY A 69 7.29 47.70 5.81
N LYS A 70 6.24 47.02 5.33
CA LYS A 70 6.27 45.56 5.16
C LYS A 70 7.36 45.10 4.16
N VAL A 71 7.47 45.77 3.02
CA VAL A 71 8.52 45.50 2.03
C VAL A 71 9.92 45.64 2.67
N ARG A 72 10.15 46.73 3.41
CA ARG A 72 11.44 46.95 4.08
C ARG A 72 11.73 45.92 5.17
N ALA A 73 10.72 45.57 5.95
CA ALA A 73 10.88 44.51 6.96
C ALA A 73 11.31 43.19 6.33
N LEU A 74 10.66 42.78 5.22
CA LEU A 74 11.03 41.58 4.49
C LEU A 74 12.47 41.68 3.92
N MET A 75 12.85 42.82 3.36
CA MET A 75 14.21 43.04 2.85
C MET A 75 15.30 43.04 3.94
N ALA A 76 14.94 43.26 5.19
CA ALA A 76 15.82 43.25 6.34
C ALA A 76 15.99 41.86 6.98
N ILE A 77 15.34 40.81 6.47
CA ILE A 77 15.47 39.44 6.98
C ILE A 77 16.88 38.88 6.77
N PRO A 78 17.50 38.96 5.57
CA PRO A 78 18.89 38.56 5.37
C PRO A 78 19.87 39.55 6.00
N GLU A 79 21.03 39.08 6.41
CA GLU A 79 22.14 39.92 6.85
C GLU A 79 22.73 40.74 5.68
N GLU A 80 23.47 41.81 5.98
CA GLU A 80 23.99 42.73 4.95
C GLU A 80 25.01 42.07 4.00
N ASP A 81 25.71 41.07 4.45
CA ASP A 81 26.68 40.27 3.69
C ASP A 81 26.07 39.07 2.95
N ASP A 82 24.83 38.66 3.30
CA ASP A 82 24.13 37.55 2.65
C ASP A 82 23.53 37.98 1.30
N ALA A 83 24.38 38.04 0.26
CA ALA A 83 23.95 38.40 -1.09
C ALA A 83 22.94 37.41 -1.67
N TRP A 84 23.06 36.11 -1.34
CA TRP A 84 22.12 35.07 -1.82
C TRP A 84 20.75 35.20 -1.17
N GLY A 85 20.69 35.38 0.12
CA GLY A 85 19.43 35.60 0.84
C GLY A 85 18.70 36.86 0.37
N ARG A 86 19.45 37.96 0.14
CA ARG A 86 18.85 39.19 -0.42
C ARG A 86 18.29 38.98 -1.83
N ALA A 87 18.95 38.16 -2.65
CA ALA A 87 18.44 37.80 -3.98
C ALA A 87 17.13 37.02 -3.87
N GLN A 88 17.02 36.05 -2.95
CA GLN A 88 15.78 35.28 -2.71
C GLN A 88 14.60 36.14 -2.25
N ILE A 89 14.83 37.07 -1.32
CA ILE A 89 13.78 38.01 -0.86
C ILE A 89 13.36 38.92 -2.02
N SER A 90 14.31 39.36 -2.85
CA SER A 90 14.02 40.19 -4.02
C SER A 90 13.20 39.44 -5.06
N ASP A 91 13.47 38.13 -5.28
CA ASP A 91 12.68 37.25 -6.14
C ASP A 91 11.24 37.12 -5.61
N LEU A 92 11.09 36.87 -4.32
CA LEU A 92 9.78 36.76 -3.65
C LEU A 92 8.95 38.03 -3.83
N LEU A 93 9.54 39.21 -3.61
CA LEU A 93 8.88 40.50 -3.77
C LEU A 93 8.53 40.81 -5.24
N GLU A 94 9.40 40.45 -6.18
CA GLU A 94 9.12 40.61 -7.62
C GLU A 94 7.96 39.71 -8.07
N ASP A 95 7.88 38.47 -7.58
CA ASP A 95 6.79 37.56 -7.88
C ASP A 95 5.46 38.03 -7.29
N CYS A 96 5.46 38.58 -6.06
CA CYS A 96 4.26 39.17 -5.48
C CYS A 96 3.71 40.34 -6.33
N VAL A 97 4.58 41.07 -7.02
CA VAL A 97 4.16 42.14 -7.95
C VAL A 97 3.60 41.54 -9.25
N LYS A 98 4.29 40.57 -9.84
CA LYS A 98 3.89 39.88 -11.08
C LYS A 98 2.55 39.18 -10.95
N GLU A 99 2.37 38.45 -9.85
CA GLU A 99 1.18 37.65 -9.59
C GLU A 99 0.05 38.45 -8.93
N LYS A 100 0.29 39.73 -8.59
CA LYS A 100 -0.64 40.60 -7.87
C LYS A 100 -1.14 40.03 -6.55
N THR A 101 -0.30 39.24 -5.88
CA THR A 101 -0.60 38.61 -4.57
C THR A 101 -0.25 39.55 -3.43
N PRO A 102 -0.89 39.43 -2.24
CA PRO A 102 -0.48 40.13 -1.02
C PRO A 102 0.98 39.84 -0.68
N LEU A 103 1.63 40.77 0.05
CA LEU A 103 2.94 40.45 0.64
C LEU A 103 2.81 39.31 1.63
N PRO A 104 3.79 38.40 1.70
CA PRO A 104 3.77 37.31 2.66
C PRO A 104 3.96 37.85 4.09
N ASP A 105 3.53 37.05 5.04
CA ASP A 105 3.72 37.36 6.46
C ASP A 105 5.22 37.40 6.82
N TYR A 106 5.60 38.38 7.62
CA TYR A 106 6.99 38.61 8.00
C TYR A 106 7.57 37.45 8.83
N ASP A 107 6.84 36.99 9.85
CA ASP A 107 7.33 35.97 10.79
C ASP A 107 7.42 34.61 10.09
N GLU A 108 6.46 34.27 9.22
CA GLU A 108 6.52 33.08 8.39
C GLU A 108 7.72 33.14 7.40
N THR A 109 7.92 34.27 6.75
CA THR A 109 9.02 34.47 5.79
C THR A 109 10.38 34.37 6.48
N ARG A 110 10.53 35.05 7.65
CA ARG A 110 11.74 35.00 8.46
C ARG A 110 12.05 33.58 8.94
N ARG A 111 11.05 32.86 9.43
CA ARG A 111 11.23 31.47 9.85
C ARG A 111 11.66 30.57 8.69
N ARG A 112 11.03 30.69 7.51
CA ARG A 112 11.41 29.94 6.32
C ARG A 112 12.82 30.24 5.88
N PHE A 113 13.20 31.52 5.88
CA PHE A 113 14.54 31.96 5.54
C PHE A 113 15.58 31.38 6.51
N GLN A 114 15.36 31.50 7.81
CA GLN A 114 16.26 30.98 8.85
C GLN A 114 16.41 29.45 8.83
N THR A 115 15.37 28.73 8.39
CA THR A 115 15.40 27.27 8.23
C THR A 115 15.90 26.81 6.85
N GLY A 116 16.38 27.73 5.99
CA GLY A 116 16.89 27.42 4.65
C GLY A 116 15.82 26.94 3.66
N GLN A 117 14.53 27.16 3.96
CA GLN A 117 13.44 26.76 3.09
C GLN A 117 13.30 27.71 1.91
N SER A 118 13.02 27.15 0.71
CA SER A 118 12.74 27.97 -0.46
C SER A 118 11.57 28.91 -0.20
N LEU A 119 11.79 30.21 -0.39
CA LEU A 119 10.76 31.24 -0.24
C LEU A 119 9.76 31.25 -1.40
N ASN A 120 10.16 30.71 -2.55
CA ASN A 120 9.46 30.78 -3.82
C ASN A 120 9.33 29.44 -4.53
N SER A 121 9.21 28.32 -3.80
CA SER A 121 9.02 27.01 -4.43
C SER A 121 7.69 26.99 -5.19
N LYS A 122 7.76 27.07 -6.51
CA LYS A 122 6.62 26.87 -7.44
C LYS A 122 6.38 25.37 -7.71
N THR A 123 7.24 24.51 -7.18
CA THR A 123 7.18 23.06 -7.39
C THR A 123 5.85 22.51 -6.93
N THR A 124 5.16 21.83 -7.82
CA THR A 124 3.93 21.12 -7.51
C THR A 124 4.21 19.76 -6.86
N VAL A 125 3.22 19.20 -6.19
CA VAL A 125 3.30 17.85 -5.62
C VAL A 125 3.60 16.83 -6.73
N GLY A 126 3.00 16.99 -7.90
CA GLY A 126 3.21 16.09 -9.05
C GLY A 126 4.65 16.11 -9.56
N GLU A 127 5.23 17.29 -9.76
CA GLU A 127 6.61 17.47 -10.20
C GLU A 127 7.61 16.94 -9.15
N TRP A 128 7.32 17.18 -7.88
CA TRP A 128 8.13 16.63 -6.79
C TRP A 128 8.13 15.11 -6.76
N LEU A 129 6.94 14.48 -6.88
CA LEU A 129 6.82 13.03 -6.88
C LEU A 129 7.61 12.37 -8.02
N ASP A 130 7.63 12.99 -9.21
CA ASP A 130 8.46 12.51 -10.33
C ASP A 130 9.96 12.65 -10.03
N THR A 131 10.37 13.80 -9.56
CA THR A 131 11.77 14.07 -9.19
C THR A 131 12.23 13.11 -8.08
N TRP A 132 11.40 12.90 -7.06
CA TRP A 132 11.68 11.99 -5.97
C TRP A 132 11.81 10.55 -6.45
N LEU A 133 10.89 10.08 -7.30
CA LEU A 133 10.93 8.71 -7.83
C LEU A 133 12.16 8.48 -8.70
N ALA A 134 12.48 9.42 -9.59
CA ALA A 134 13.67 9.36 -10.44
C ALA A 134 14.98 9.33 -9.63
N GLY A 135 15.02 10.00 -8.49
CA GLY A 135 16.17 10.03 -7.57
C GLY A 135 16.39 8.73 -6.76
N ARG A 136 15.47 7.76 -6.80
CA ARG A 136 15.50 6.52 -6.00
C ARG A 136 16.34 5.42 -6.65
N LYS A 137 17.67 5.52 -6.57
CA LYS A 137 18.63 4.61 -7.24
C LYS A 137 18.67 3.17 -6.68
N ARG A 138 18.19 2.93 -5.45
CA ARG A 138 18.30 1.62 -4.77
C ARG A 138 16.97 0.87 -4.65
N LEU A 139 15.97 1.21 -5.48
CA LEU A 139 14.70 0.50 -5.46
C LEU A 139 14.80 -0.83 -6.19
N ARG A 140 14.26 -1.89 -5.57
CA ARG A 140 13.96 -3.13 -6.28
C ARG A 140 12.82 -2.85 -7.26
N ARG A 141 12.82 -3.49 -8.45
CA ARG A 141 11.81 -3.27 -9.50
C ARG A 141 10.36 -3.29 -8.98
N GLY A 142 9.96 -4.31 -8.22
CA GLY A 142 8.60 -4.37 -7.69
C GLY A 142 8.24 -3.24 -6.68
N GLY A 143 9.24 -2.63 -6.04
CA GLY A 143 9.05 -1.42 -5.21
C GLY A 143 8.88 -0.17 -6.07
N ALA A 144 9.65 -0.07 -7.17
CA ALA A 144 9.55 1.02 -8.13
C ALA A 144 8.17 1.01 -8.81
N SER A 145 7.75 -0.13 -9.36
CA SER A 145 6.44 -0.30 -10.02
C SER A 145 5.28 0.04 -9.08
N ARG A 146 5.40 -0.28 -7.79
CA ARG A 146 4.39 0.10 -6.81
C ARG A 146 4.34 1.61 -6.58
N TYR A 147 5.49 2.27 -6.36
CA TYR A 147 5.54 3.72 -6.19
C TYR A 147 5.01 4.44 -7.42
N GLU A 148 5.40 3.98 -8.62
CA GLU A 148 4.90 4.51 -9.89
C GLU A 148 3.37 4.37 -9.99
N CYS A 149 2.82 3.22 -9.63
CA CYS A 149 1.37 2.98 -9.61
C CYS A 149 0.67 3.93 -8.62
N ASP A 150 1.15 4.02 -7.36
CA ASP A 150 0.59 4.90 -6.33
C ASP A 150 0.61 6.37 -6.80
N ILE A 151 1.71 6.81 -7.38
CA ILE A 151 1.88 8.18 -7.90
C ILE A 151 0.92 8.44 -9.06
N ARG A 152 0.95 7.58 -10.08
CA ARG A 152 0.21 7.79 -11.34
C ARG A 152 -1.30 7.66 -11.16
N VAL A 153 -1.74 6.67 -10.38
CA VAL A 153 -3.17 6.31 -10.28
C VAL A 153 -3.88 7.10 -9.18
N HIS A 154 -3.17 7.39 -8.07
CA HIS A 154 -3.81 7.95 -6.88
C HIS A 154 -3.32 9.36 -6.53
N LEU A 155 -2.00 9.58 -6.44
CA LEU A 155 -1.48 10.83 -5.89
C LEU A 155 -1.59 11.99 -6.89
N LYS A 156 -1.10 11.81 -8.12
CA LYS A 156 -1.11 12.88 -9.14
C LYS A 156 -2.51 13.35 -9.53
N PRO A 157 -3.51 12.48 -9.77
CA PRO A 157 -4.83 12.94 -10.16
C PRO A 157 -5.50 13.84 -9.11
N HIS A 158 -5.22 13.61 -7.84
CA HIS A 158 -5.87 14.34 -6.75
C HIS A 158 -5.03 15.48 -6.18
N LEU A 159 -3.72 15.30 -6.08
CA LEU A 159 -2.82 16.23 -5.39
C LEU A 159 -1.79 16.88 -6.30
N GLY A 160 -1.55 16.33 -7.49
CA GLY A 160 -0.43 16.71 -8.36
C GLY A 160 -0.41 18.17 -8.78
N HIS A 161 -1.57 18.80 -8.89
CA HIS A 161 -1.73 20.22 -9.27
C HIS A 161 -1.45 21.20 -8.12
N LEU A 162 -1.44 20.72 -6.89
CA LEU A 162 -1.21 21.55 -5.71
C LEU A 162 0.27 21.92 -5.59
N ARG A 163 0.55 23.15 -5.18
CA ARG A 163 1.90 23.53 -4.79
C ARG A 163 2.33 22.77 -3.54
N LEU A 164 3.57 22.33 -3.52
CA LEU A 164 4.12 21.49 -2.44
C LEU A 164 4.05 22.21 -1.07
N ASP A 165 4.31 23.52 -1.03
CA ASP A 165 4.25 24.35 0.18
C ASP A 165 2.81 24.63 0.65
N LYS A 166 1.81 24.39 -0.19
CA LYS A 166 0.37 24.57 0.12
C LYS A 166 -0.36 23.27 0.42
N LEU A 167 0.32 22.12 0.35
CA LEU A 167 -0.27 20.84 0.70
C LEU A 167 -0.61 20.81 2.21
N ARG A 168 -1.83 20.40 2.54
CA ARG A 168 -2.37 20.29 3.91
C ARG A 168 -3.04 18.94 4.11
N VAL A 169 -3.24 18.54 5.37
CA VAL A 169 -3.90 17.27 5.74
C VAL A 169 -5.24 17.10 5.04
N HIS A 170 -6.10 18.11 5.09
CA HIS A 170 -7.44 18.04 4.48
C HIS A 170 -7.46 17.78 2.96
N HIS A 171 -6.39 18.11 2.23
CA HIS A 171 -6.29 17.76 0.81
C HIS A 171 -6.12 16.25 0.62
N ILE A 172 -5.36 15.62 1.53
CA ILE A 172 -5.10 14.18 1.50
C ILE A 172 -6.34 13.43 1.98
N ASP A 173 -7.03 13.93 3.00
CA ASP A 173 -8.30 13.36 3.48
C ASP A 173 -9.34 13.35 2.34
N LYS A 174 -9.54 14.48 1.65
CA LYS A 174 -10.42 14.57 0.48
C LYS A 174 -10.02 13.59 -0.65
N MET A 175 -8.73 13.36 -0.84
CA MET A 175 -8.28 12.36 -1.80
C MET A 175 -8.76 10.94 -1.40
N PHE A 176 -8.63 10.56 -0.12
CA PHE A 176 -9.08 9.25 0.33
C PHE A 176 -10.61 9.14 0.32
N ASP A 177 -11.32 10.21 0.64
CA ASP A 177 -12.79 10.26 0.52
C ASP A 177 -13.22 10.01 -0.93
N ALA A 178 -12.61 10.70 -1.89
CA ALA A 178 -12.88 10.50 -3.32
C ALA A 178 -12.52 9.09 -3.80
N ILE A 179 -11.46 8.48 -3.26
CA ILE A 179 -11.12 7.07 -3.53
C ILE A 179 -12.20 6.14 -2.99
N ASN A 180 -12.74 6.40 -1.79
CA ASN A 180 -13.79 5.59 -1.19
C ASN A 180 -15.11 5.71 -1.95
N GLU A 181 -15.52 6.91 -2.35
CA GLU A 181 -16.70 7.14 -3.20
C GLU A 181 -16.57 6.38 -4.53
N ARG A 182 -15.42 6.51 -5.19
CA ARG A 182 -15.15 5.77 -6.44
C ARG A 182 -15.14 4.25 -6.23
N ASN A 183 -14.73 3.75 -5.08
CA ASN A 183 -14.80 2.33 -4.76
C ASN A 183 -16.25 1.83 -4.72
N ILE A 184 -17.18 2.63 -4.18
CA ILE A 184 -18.62 2.30 -4.15
C ILE A 184 -19.14 2.17 -5.59
N GLU A 185 -18.87 3.17 -6.44
CA GLU A 185 -19.26 3.13 -7.85
C GLU A 185 -18.72 1.89 -8.59
N ILE A 186 -17.42 1.57 -8.35
CA ILE A 186 -16.78 0.40 -8.97
C ILE A 186 -17.43 -0.90 -8.47
N GLN A 187 -17.77 -0.99 -7.18
CA GLN A 187 -18.43 -2.16 -6.61
C GLN A 187 -19.82 -2.38 -7.22
N GLU A 188 -20.61 -1.31 -7.37
CA GLU A 188 -21.93 -1.36 -8.02
C GLU A 188 -21.84 -1.80 -9.48
N GLN A 189 -20.93 -1.19 -10.25
CA GLN A 189 -20.70 -1.55 -11.66
C GLN A 189 -20.22 -3.01 -11.80
N ASN A 190 -19.31 -3.45 -10.92
CA ASN A 190 -18.86 -4.84 -10.89
C ASN A 190 -19.99 -5.81 -10.51
N ALA A 191 -20.87 -5.44 -9.58
CA ALA A 191 -22.02 -6.25 -9.20
C ALA A 191 -23.01 -6.41 -10.36
N GLN A 192 -23.35 -5.32 -11.05
CA GLN A 192 -24.19 -5.34 -12.24
C GLN A 192 -23.59 -6.22 -13.34
N ARG A 193 -22.28 -6.06 -13.61
CA ARG A 193 -21.56 -6.87 -14.60
C ARG A 193 -21.56 -8.36 -14.23
N ARG A 194 -21.38 -8.71 -12.94
CA ARG A 194 -21.46 -10.10 -12.48
C ARG A 194 -22.85 -10.68 -12.70
N ALA A 195 -23.90 -9.96 -12.35
CA ALA A 195 -25.26 -10.42 -12.55
C ALA A 195 -25.53 -10.80 -14.02
N VAL A 196 -25.11 -9.96 -14.97
CA VAL A 196 -25.23 -10.24 -16.41
C VAL A 196 -24.37 -11.43 -16.84
N ALA A 197 -23.16 -11.57 -16.27
CA ALA A 197 -22.27 -12.69 -16.57
C ALA A 197 -22.83 -14.02 -16.03
N ASP A 198 -23.45 -14.02 -14.86
CA ASP A 198 -24.07 -15.18 -14.24
C ASP A 198 -25.30 -15.62 -15.06
N GLU A 199 -26.12 -14.69 -15.54
CA GLU A 199 -27.21 -14.97 -16.46
C GLU A 199 -26.73 -15.59 -17.80
N LEU A 200 -25.62 -15.08 -18.34
CA LEU A 200 -24.96 -15.64 -19.51
C LEU A 200 -24.49 -17.07 -19.24
N LYS A 201 -23.91 -17.34 -18.09
CA LYS A 201 -23.42 -18.67 -17.66
C LYS A 201 -24.59 -19.63 -17.47
N ALA A 202 -25.68 -19.20 -16.85
CA ALA A 202 -26.87 -19.97 -16.60
C ALA A 202 -27.66 -20.29 -17.90
N THR A 203 -27.50 -19.50 -18.97
CA THR A 203 -28.21 -19.70 -20.22
C THR A 203 -27.59 -20.87 -21.02
N PRO A 204 -28.34 -21.95 -21.31
CA PRO A 204 -27.84 -23.13 -22.05
C PRO A 204 -27.26 -22.78 -23.43
N ASN A 205 -26.24 -23.52 -23.86
CA ASN A 205 -25.60 -23.26 -25.17
C ASN A 205 -26.32 -23.89 -26.37
N LYS A 206 -27.42 -24.62 -26.14
CA LYS A 206 -28.20 -25.34 -27.19
C LYS A 206 -29.50 -24.59 -27.50
N GLY A 207 -29.90 -24.61 -28.76
CA GLY A 207 -31.16 -24.02 -29.27
C GLY A 207 -31.00 -22.57 -29.77
N ALA A 208 -31.78 -22.22 -30.84
CA ALA A 208 -31.69 -20.88 -31.48
C ALA A 208 -32.06 -19.73 -30.53
N LYS A 209 -33.11 -19.92 -29.72
CA LYS A 209 -33.56 -18.93 -28.71
C LYS A 209 -32.48 -18.66 -27.67
N ASN A 210 -31.80 -19.69 -27.16
CA ASN A 210 -30.71 -19.54 -26.19
C ASN A 210 -29.49 -18.88 -26.83
N ARG A 211 -29.16 -19.19 -28.09
CA ARG A 211 -28.05 -18.51 -28.81
C ARG A 211 -28.31 -17.01 -28.94
N ALA A 212 -29.55 -16.60 -29.27
CA ALA A 212 -29.92 -15.19 -29.34
C ALA A 212 -29.80 -14.50 -27.97
N ARG A 213 -30.30 -15.15 -26.88
CA ARG A 213 -30.21 -14.64 -25.52
C ARG A 213 -28.73 -14.51 -25.05
N ARG A 214 -27.89 -15.49 -25.33
CA ARG A 214 -26.45 -15.44 -25.06
C ARG A 214 -25.73 -14.32 -25.83
N LYS A 215 -26.11 -14.10 -27.11
CA LYS A 215 -25.59 -12.98 -27.92
C LYS A 215 -25.97 -11.64 -27.30
N TRP A 216 -27.20 -11.49 -26.82
CA TRP A 216 -27.67 -10.30 -26.16
C TRP A 216 -26.89 -10.01 -24.83
N PHE A 217 -26.71 -11.02 -23.97
CA PHE A 217 -25.91 -10.85 -22.74
C PHE A 217 -24.45 -10.47 -23.04
N ARG A 218 -23.85 -11.07 -24.08
CA ARG A 218 -22.48 -10.67 -24.49
C ARG A 218 -22.43 -9.22 -24.93
N ALA A 219 -23.37 -8.76 -25.76
CA ALA A 219 -23.44 -7.36 -26.15
C ALA A 219 -23.62 -6.41 -24.96
N GLN A 220 -24.41 -6.81 -23.95
CA GLN A 220 -24.50 -6.05 -22.70
C GLN A 220 -23.17 -6.00 -21.95
N LEU A 221 -22.48 -7.14 -21.80
CA LEU A 221 -21.17 -7.17 -21.13
C LEU A 221 -20.12 -6.34 -21.85
N ASP A 222 -20.17 -6.31 -23.20
CA ASP A 222 -19.26 -5.50 -24.02
C ASP A 222 -19.55 -3.99 -23.87
N ALA A 223 -20.81 -3.62 -23.65
CA ALA A 223 -21.21 -2.23 -23.41
C ALA A 223 -20.93 -1.75 -21.97
N MET A 224 -20.77 -2.67 -21.02
CA MET A 224 -20.48 -2.34 -19.62
C MET A 224 -18.99 -2.06 -19.39
N PRO A 225 -18.64 -1.17 -18.45
CA PRO A 225 -17.25 -1.00 -18.03
C PRO A 225 -16.62 -2.35 -17.66
N PRO A 226 -15.33 -2.58 -18.00
CA PRO A 226 -14.66 -3.81 -17.63
C PRO A 226 -14.57 -3.94 -16.10
N PHE A 227 -14.42 -5.16 -15.60
CA PHE A 227 -14.19 -5.38 -14.18
C PHE A 227 -12.99 -4.60 -13.68
N ARG A 228 -13.16 -3.80 -12.62
CA ARG A 228 -12.11 -3.00 -12.00
C ARG A 228 -11.91 -3.41 -10.55
N ARG A 229 -10.65 -3.41 -10.12
CA ARG A 229 -10.33 -3.61 -8.71
C ARG A 229 -10.56 -2.32 -7.92
N VAL A 230 -11.12 -2.44 -6.73
CA VAL A 230 -11.24 -1.34 -5.76
C VAL A 230 -9.92 -1.10 -5.03
N THR A 231 -9.69 0.13 -4.62
CA THR A 231 -8.57 0.49 -3.74
C THR A 231 -8.97 0.23 -2.30
N GLY A 232 -8.77 -1.01 -1.83
CA GLY A 232 -9.21 -1.43 -0.51
C GLY A 232 -8.50 -0.72 0.64
N LEU A 233 -9.12 -0.79 1.84
CA LEU A 233 -8.60 -0.16 3.06
C LEU A 233 -7.18 -0.61 3.42
N ASN A 234 -6.77 -1.83 3.07
CA ASN A 234 -5.39 -2.30 3.25
C ASN A 234 -4.39 -1.70 2.23
N THR A 235 -4.86 -1.14 1.11
CA THR A 235 -4.01 -0.50 0.10
C THR A 235 -3.79 0.99 0.40
N GLN A 236 -4.78 1.65 0.98
CA GLN A 236 -4.72 3.09 1.30
C GLN A 236 -3.52 3.48 2.19
N PRO A 237 -3.16 2.73 3.26
CA PRO A 237 -1.93 3.00 4.02
C PRO A 237 -0.66 2.99 3.16
N HIS A 238 -0.60 2.13 2.14
CA HIS A 238 0.56 2.08 1.24
C HIS A 238 0.67 3.33 0.38
N ILE A 239 -0.46 3.85 -0.12
CA ILE A 239 -0.51 5.10 -0.90
C ILE A 239 -0.07 6.27 -0.01
N ARG A 240 -0.60 6.35 1.23
CA ARG A 240 -0.19 7.33 2.23
C ARG A 240 1.31 7.25 2.52
N ASP A 241 1.84 6.06 2.73
CA ASP A 241 3.25 5.85 3.06
C ASP A 241 4.17 6.22 1.90
N THR A 242 3.73 6.02 0.64
CA THR A 242 4.43 6.51 -0.56
C THR A 242 4.53 8.03 -0.55
N LEU A 243 3.42 8.74 -0.32
CA LEU A 243 3.41 10.20 -0.19
C LEU A 243 4.25 10.65 0.99
N ARG A 244 4.08 10.03 2.16
CA ARG A 244 4.85 10.34 3.37
C ARG A 244 6.36 10.22 3.15
N ALA A 245 6.80 9.16 2.46
CA ALA A 245 8.21 8.95 2.15
C ALA A 245 8.75 10.04 1.21
N ALA A 246 7.98 10.45 0.19
CA ALA A 246 8.36 11.51 -0.73
C ALA A 246 8.44 12.88 -0.03
N LEU A 247 7.47 13.19 0.84
CA LEU A 247 7.44 14.46 1.59
C LEU A 247 8.53 14.52 2.66
N ASN A 248 8.90 13.42 3.31
CA ASN A 248 10.03 13.40 4.23
C ASN A 248 11.35 13.77 3.52
N VAL A 249 11.54 13.33 2.27
CA VAL A 249 12.71 13.73 1.48
C VAL A 249 12.63 15.20 1.07
N ALA A 250 11.43 15.72 0.74
CA ALA A 250 11.23 17.15 0.46
C ALA A 250 11.59 18.04 1.66
N ILE A 251 11.22 17.60 2.86
CA ILE A 251 11.59 18.28 4.11
C ILE A 251 13.12 18.23 4.33
N ALA A 252 13.71 17.05 4.20
CA ALA A 252 15.14 16.86 4.37
C ALA A 252 15.98 17.69 3.37
N GLN A 253 15.45 17.90 2.14
CA GLN A 253 16.05 18.74 1.11
C GLN A 253 15.59 20.21 1.20
N GLN A 254 14.84 20.58 2.23
CA GLN A 254 14.36 21.95 2.47
C GLN A 254 13.49 22.53 1.33
N VAL A 255 12.86 21.66 0.52
CA VAL A 255 11.94 22.05 -0.57
C VAL A 255 10.57 22.44 -0.03
N MET A 256 10.20 21.93 1.15
CA MET A 256 8.95 22.26 1.84
C MET A 256 9.17 22.49 3.34
N PRO A 257 8.19 23.13 4.05
CA PRO A 257 8.23 23.30 5.50
C PRO A 257 8.44 22.00 6.28
N ALA A 258 9.00 22.08 7.50
CA ALA A 258 9.27 20.94 8.37
C ALA A 258 8.00 20.27 8.96
N PHE A 259 6.94 20.17 8.16
CA PHE A 259 5.67 19.54 8.51
C PHE A 259 5.23 18.61 7.39
N ASN A 260 5.08 17.33 7.72
CA ASN A 260 4.62 16.33 6.76
C ASN A 260 3.12 16.06 6.96
N PRO A 261 2.22 16.60 6.11
CA PRO A 261 0.79 16.41 6.27
C PRO A 261 0.35 14.94 6.12
N ALA A 262 1.09 14.12 5.36
CA ALA A 262 0.77 12.71 5.20
C ALA A 262 1.01 11.87 6.48
N ALA A 263 1.73 12.41 7.46
CA ALA A 263 1.93 11.75 8.75
C ALA A 263 0.71 11.85 9.68
N HIS A 264 -0.18 12.81 9.42
CA HIS A 264 -1.32 13.17 10.28
C HIS A 264 -2.68 12.78 9.67
N VAL A 265 -2.67 12.05 8.57
CA VAL A 265 -3.89 11.54 7.93
C VAL A 265 -4.36 10.30 8.66
N GLU A 266 -5.60 10.30 9.11
CA GLU A 266 -6.25 9.14 9.70
C GLU A 266 -6.97 8.33 8.61
N LEU A 267 -6.68 7.05 8.55
CA LEU A 267 -7.29 6.12 7.61
C LEU A 267 -8.19 5.14 8.37
N LEU A 268 -9.27 4.74 7.71
CA LEU A 268 -10.11 3.67 8.25
C LEU A 268 -9.28 2.40 8.41
N PRO A 269 -9.40 1.69 9.54
CA PRO A 269 -8.64 0.48 9.79
C PRO A 269 -9.03 -0.62 8.79
N GLY A 270 -8.04 -1.15 8.08
CA GLY A 270 -8.23 -2.34 7.28
C GLY A 270 -8.31 -3.59 8.15
N THR A 271 -9.22 -4.50 7.82
CA THR A 271 -9.28 -5.80 8.48
C THR A 271 -8.20 -6.72 7.92
N LYS A 272 -7.37 -7.31 8.81
CA LYS A 272 -6.50 -8.42 8.43
C LYS A 272 -7.36 -9.69 8.39
N PRO A 273 -7.50 -10.35 7.23
CA PRO A 273 -8.28 -11.59 7.17
C PRO A 273 -7.59 -12.67 8.01
N LYS A 274 -8.38 -13.35 8.83
CA LYS A 274 -7.91 -14.54 9.57
C LYS A 274 -7.89 -15.73 8.62
N ALA A 275 -6.84 -16.56 8.70
CA ALA A 275 -6.82 -17.84 8.02
C ALA A 275 -7.84 -18.80 8.68
N LEU A 276 -8.69 -19.45 7.90
CA LEU A 276 -9.67 -20.42 8.38
C LEU A 276 -9.46 -21.75 7.66
N VAL A 277 -9.63 -22.86 8.39
CA VAL A 277 -9.59 -24.20 7.81
C VAL A 277 -10.91 -24.51 7.09
N TRP A 278 -10.83 -25.22 5.98
CA TRP A 278 -12.00 -25.77 5.28
C TRP A 278 -12.56 -26.98 6.02
N THR A 279 -13.47 -26.74 7.01
CA THR A 279 -14.26 -27.79 7.65
C THR A 279 -15.43 -28.19 6.76
N GLU A 280 -16.03 -29.35 7.03
CA GLU A 280 -17.21 -29.84 6.30
C GLU A 280 -18.36 -28.85 6.31
N GLU A 281 -18.62 -28.22 7.47
CA GLU A 281 -19.68 -27.21 7.63
C GLU A 281 -19.40 -25.95 6.76
N ARG A 282 -18.13 -25.53 6.70
CA ARG A 282 -17.73 -24.38 5.88
C ARG A 282 -17.81 -24.69 4.40
N ILE A 283 -17.51 -25.93 4.00
CA ILE A 283 -17.66 -26.41 2.63
C ILE A 283 -19.13 -26.44 2.24
N ALA A 284 -20.00 -27.04 3.05
CA ALA A 284 -21.44 -27.09 2.81
C ALA A 284 -22.03 -25.68 2.63
N ARG A 285 -21.69 -24.77 3.55
CA ARG A 285 -22.13 -23.37 3.47
C ARG A 285 -21.60 -22.63 2.23
N TRP A 286 -20.36 -22.90 1.83
CA TRP A 286 -19.80 -22.32 0.61
C TRP A 286 -20.49 -22.87 -0.64
N GLN A 287 -20.77 -24.17 -0.69
CA GLN A 287 -21.51 -24.80 -1.79
C GLN A 287 -22.93 -24.22 -1.93
N GLU A 288 -23.60 -23.94 -0.82
CA GLU A 288 -24.93 -23.33 -0.79
C GLU A 288 -24.89 -21.85 -1.22
N THR A 289 -23.95 -21.07 -0.68
CA THR A 289 -23.96 -19.60 -0.82
C THR A 289 -23.02 -19.05 -1.90
N GLY A 290 -22.06 -19.86 -2.39
CA GLY A 290 -20.97 -19.43 -3.25
C GLY A 290 -19.95 -18.49 -2.57
N LYS A 291 -20.12 -18.19 -1.26
CA LYS A 291 -19.28 -17.22 -0.52
C LYS A 291 -18.21 -17.95 0.28
N ARG A 292 -16.94 -17.58 0.07
CA ARG A 292 -15.84 -18.07 0.90
C ARG A 292 -15.93 -17.48 2.31
N PRO A 293 -15.72 -18.28 3.38
CA PRO A 293 -15.78 -17.80 4.76
C PRO A 293 -14.71 -16.74 5.09
N SER A 294 -13.53 -16.86 4.48
CA SER A 294 -12.44 -15.89 4.61
C SER A 294 -11.71 -15.73 3.27
N PRO A 295 -11.08 -14.58 2.99
CA PRO A 295 -10.14 -14.43 1.88
C PRO A 295 -8.92 -15.34 1.96
N VAL A 296 -8.57 -15.84 3.17
CA VAL A 296 -7.47 -16.77 3.43
C VAL A 296 -8.07 -18.07 3.95
N MET A 297 -7.96 -19.14 3.18
CA MET A 297 -8.47 -20.45 3.54
C MET A 297 -7.34 -21.49 3.50
N VAL A 298 -7.38 -22.44 4.41
CA VAL A 298 -6.36 -23.48 4.59
C VAL A 298 -7.02 -24.85 4.47
N TRP A 299 -6.40 -25.76 3.74
CA TRP A 299 -6.85 -27.16 3.65
C TRP A 299 -6.50 -27.96 4.89
N THR A 300 -7.30 -29.00 5.13
CA THR A 300 -6.95 -30.06 6.07
C THR A 300 -5.82 -30.95 5.52
N PRO A 301 -5.19 -31.81 6.36
CA PRO A 301 -4.24 -32.81 5.88
C PRO A 301 -4.83 -33.70 4.78
N GLU A 302 -6.10 -34.16 4.94
CA GLU A 302 -6.80 -35.03 4.00
C GLU A 302 -7.04 -34.34 2.66
N GLN A 303 -7.49 -33.09 2.67
CA GLN A 303 -7.68 -32.30 1.45
C GLN A 303 -6.36 -32.06 0.71
N THR A 304 -5.28 -31.88 1.48
CA THR A 304 -3.93 -31.70 0.93
C THR A 304 -3.46 -33.02 0.27
N ALA A 305 -3.72 -34.16 0.91
CA ALA A 305 -3.42 -35.48 0.35
C ALA A 305 -4.20 -35.72 -0.96
N VAL A 306 -5.51 -35.46 -0.96
CA VAL A 306 -6.35 -35.57 -2.19
C VAL A 306 -5.81 -34.71 -3.32
N PHE A 307 -5.35 -33.49 -3.04
CA PHE A 307 -4.74 -32.64 -4.07
C PHE A 307 -3.42 -33.25 -4.60
N LEU A 308 -2.53 -33.68 -3.73
CA LEU A 308 -1.24 -34.23 -4.13
C LEU A 308 -1.39 -35.53 -4.91
N ASP A 309 -2.34 -36.39 -4.53
CA ASP A 309 -2.68 -37.61 -5.26
C ASP A 309 -3.25 -37.30 -6.65
N PHE A 310 -4.14 -36.31 -6.74
CA PHE A 310 -4.72 -35.86 -8.01
C PHE A 310 -3.66 -35.36 -9.00
N VAL A 311 -2.64 -34.63 -8.50
CA VAL A 311 -1.56 -34.06 -9.31
C VAL A 311 -0.32 -34.95 -9.38
N ALA A 312 -0.34 -36.21 -8.92
CA ALA A 312 0.81 -37.08 -8.89
C ALA A 312 1.43 -37.30 -10.29
N GLY A 313 0.62 -37.29 -11.35
CA GLY A 313 1.07 -37.39 -12.75
C GLY A 313 1.43 -36.04 -13.39
N ASP A 314 1.21 -34.92 -12.71
CA ASP A 314 1.51 -33.58 -13.25
C ASP A 314 3.01 -33.33 -13.38
N ARG A 315 3.42 -32.65 -14.45
CA ARG A 315 4.83 -32.33 -14.70
C ARG A 315 5.43 -31.49 -13.57
N LEU A 316 4.64 -30.66 -12.89
CA LEU A 316 5.04 -29.80 -11.79
C LEU A 316 4.69 -30.40 -10.41
N TYR A 317 4.40 -31.71 -10.31
CA TYR A 317 4.05 -32.37 -9.05
C TYR A 317 4.99 -31.99 -7.90
N LEU A 318 6.30 -32.04 -8.14
CA LEU A 318 7.30 -31.74 -7.12
C LEU A 318 7.31 -30.26 -6.72
N LEU A 319 6.92 -29.36 -7.62
CA LEU A 319 6.71 -27.93 -7.27
C LEU A 319 5.56 -27.80 -6.29
N TRP A 320 4.43 -28.50 -6.55
CA TRP A 320 3.27 -28.49 -5.66
C TRP A 320 3.62 -29.09 -4.30
N ARG A 321 4.33 -30.25 -4.30
CA ARG A 321 4.80 -30.92 -3.10
C ARG A 321 5.75 -30.03 -2.28
N LEU A 322 6.69 -29.36 -2.92
CA LEU A 322 7.63 -28.44 -2.27
C LEU A 322 6.92 -27.26 -1.59
N ILE A 323 5.89 -26.71 -2.23
CA ILE A 323 5.10 -25.63 -1.62
C ILE A 323 4.24 -26.17 -0.47
N ALA A 324 3.59 -27.34 -0.65
CA ALA A 324 2.67 -27.92 0.34
C ALA A 324 3.38 -28.35 1.64
N PHE A 325 4.62 -28.87 1.56
CA PHE A 325 5.33 -29.39 2.73
C PHE A 325 6.42 -28.46 3.28
N ARG A 326 7.01 -27.60 2.44
CA ARG A 326 8.11 -26.70 2.86
C ARG A 326 7.71 -25.23 2.82
N GLY A 327 6.54 -24.91 2.30
CA GLY A 327 5.96 -23.57 2.30
C GLY A 327 6.78 -22.56 1.52
N THR A 328 7.49 -22.96 0.47
CA THR A 328 8.24 -22.04 -0.39
C THR A 328 7.29 -21.01 -1.02
N ARG A 329 7.75 -19.77 -1.15
CA ARG A 329 6.97 -18.76 -1.89
C ARG A 329 6.92 -19.14 -3.37
N ARG A 330 5.84 -18.77 -4.06
CA ARG A 330 5.66 -19.04 -5.49
C ARG A 330 6.91 -18.69 -6.33
N GLY A 331 7.44 -17.47 -6.14
CA GLY A 331 8.64 -17.04 -6.86
C GLY A 331 9.90 -17.80 -6.48
N GLU A 332 10.02 -18.22 -5.22
CA GLU A 332 11.10 -19.08 -4.75
C GLU A 332 11.00 -20.47 -5.41
N ALA A 333 9.81 -21.11 -5.36
CA ALA A 333 9.59 -22.41 -5.98
C ALA A 333 9.88 -22.40 -7.49
N CYS A 334 9.45 -21.37 -8.22
CA CYS A 334 9.80 -21.22 -9.65
C CYS A 334 11.28 -20.90 -9.87
N GLY A 335 11.98 -20.40 -8.83
CA GLY A 335 13.35 -19.89 -8.92
C GLY A 335 14.45 -20.86 -8.49
N VAL A 336 14.13 -22.03 -7.90
CA VAL A 336 15.13 -22.99 -7.45
C VAL A 336 15.99 -23.54 -8.59
N ARG A 337 17.27 -23.78 -8.31
CA ARG A 337 18.25 -24.24 -9.28
C ARG A 337 18.80 -25.62 -8.90
N TRP A 338 19.30 -26.36 -9.89
CA TRP A 338 20.00 -27.62 -9.65
C TRP A 338 21.30 -27.43 -8.87
N GLU A 339 21.98 -26.30 -8.99
CA GLU A 339 23.19 -25.98 -8.22
C GLU A 339 22.93 -25.77 -6.72
N ASP A 340 21.70 -25.38 -6.36
CA ASP A 340 21.26 -25.17 -4.99
C ASP A 340 20.75 -26.46 -4.31
N TYR A 341 20.65 -27.56 -5.03
CA TYR A 341 20.14 -28.84 -4.57
C TYR A 341 21.26 -29.83 -4.25
N SER A 342 21.19 -30.44 -3.07
CA SER A 342 22.10 -31.51 -2.63
C SER A 342 21.34 -32.79 -2.34
N ALA A 343 21.42 -33.75 -3.25
CA ALA A 343 20.82 -35.08 -3.06
C ALA A 343 21.43 -35.82 -1.85
N LYS A 344 22.76 -35.69 -1.66
CA LYS A 344 23.48 -36.33 -0.55
C LYS A 344 23.00 -35.85 0.83
N HIS A 345 22.69 -34.59 0.95
CA HIS A 345 22.27 -33.97 2.20
C HIS A 345 20.74 -33.79 2.29
N CYS A 346 19.97 -34.29 1.33
CA CYS A 346 18.51 -34.09 1.24
C CYS A 346 18.14 -32.67 1.52
N SER A 347 18.76 -31.71 0.84
CA SER A 347 18.58 -30.27 1.12
C SER A 347 18.53 -29.43 -0.14
N LEU A 348 17.84 -28.32 -0.05
CA LEU A 348 17.68 -27.33 -1.10
C LEU A 348 17.87 -25.91 -0.53
N ALA A 349 18.83 -25.16 -1.08
CA ALA A 349 19.02 -23.77 -0.72
C ALA A 349 18.02 -22.87 -1.48
N ILE A 350 17.37 -21.99 -0.78
CA ILE A 350 16.53 -20.95 -1.37
C ILE A 350 17.38 -19.69 -1.54
N ALA A 351 18.13 -19.62 -2.63
CA ALA A 351 19.06 -18.53 -2.93
C ALA A 351 18.50 -17.53 -3.95
N THR A 352 17.59 -17.98 -4.81
CA THR A 352 17.03 -17.17 -5.89
C THR A 352 15.50 -17.27 -5.95
N GLN A 353 14.87 -16.28 -6.56
CA GLN A 353 13.44 -16.27 -6.85
C GLN A 353 13.18 -15.69 -8.24
N LEU A 354 12.07 -16.10 -8.85
CA LEU A 354 11.53 -15.43 -10.02
C LEU A 354 10.53 -14.34 -9.60
N VAL A 355 10.81 -13.12 -9.98
CA VAL A 355 9.95 -11.95 -9.72
C VAL A 355 9.22 -11.60 -11.00
N GLN A 356 7.89 -11.51 -10.91
CA GLN A 356 7.04 -11.07 -11.99
C GLN A 356 6.83 -9.56 -11.92
N ASP A 357 7.05 -8.86 -13.04
CA ASP A 357 6.71 -7.46 -13.24
C ASP A 357 5.90 -7.32 -14.54
N GLY A 358 4.58 -7.22 -14.41
CA GLY A 358 3.68 -7.36 -15.55
C GLY A 358 3.80 -8.74 -16.21
N TRP A 359 4.21 -8.77 -17.47
CA TRP A 359 4.49 -10.00 -18.23
C TRP A 359 5.96 -10.41 -18.22
N GLU A 360 6.85 -9.56 -17.72
CA GLU A 360 8.26 -9.86 -17.61
C GLU A 360 8.55 -10.67 -16.35
N VAL A 361 9.47 -11.61 -16.47
CA VAL A 361 9.96 -12.43 -15.36
C VAL A 361 11.43 -12.16 -15.19
N HIS A 362 11.82 -11.75 -14.00
CA HIS A 362 13.20 -11.45 -13.67
C HIS A 362 13.68 -12.33 -12.53
N GLU A 363 14.96 -12.65 -12.58
CA GLU A 363 15.63 -13.26 -11.44
C GLU A 363 15.97 -12.21 -10.39
N GLY A 364 15.84 -12.58 -9.12
CA GLY A 364 16.18 -11.73 -8.00
C GLY A 364 16.57 -12.53 -6.77
N ALA A 365 17.36 -11.93 -5.89
CA ALA A 365 17.59 -12.50 -4.56
C ALA A 365 16.29 -12.43 -3.72
N PRO A 366 16.12 -13.30 -2.73
CA PRO A 366 15.03 -13.21 -1.77
C PRO A 366 14.93 -11.83 -1.14
N LYS A 367 13.71 -11.44 -0.68
CA LYS A 367 13.42 -10.07 -0.23
C LYS A 367 14.19 -9.67 1.03
N THR A 368 14.49 -10.63 1.90
CA THR A 368 15.15 -10.43 3.21
C THR A 368 16.26 -11.47 3.36
N ASP A 369 17.22 -11.21 4.26
CA ASP A 369 18.28 -12.17 4.59
C ASP A 369 17.70 -13.49 5.14
N SER A 370 16.61 -13.43 5.89
CA SER A 370 15.84 -14.63 6.31
C SER A 370 15.20 -15.40 5.15
N GLY A 371 15.14 -14.80 3.96
CA GLY A 371 14.73 -15.49 2.74
C GLY A 371 15.79 -16.42 2.18
N LEU A 372 17.08 -16.11 2.42
CA LEU A 372 18.20 -17.01 2.14
C LEU A 372 18.24 -18.09 3.21
N ARG A 373 17.90 -19.30 2.85
CA ARG A 373 17.80 -20.40 3.81
C ARG A 373 18.02 -21.76 3.16
N LEU A 374 18.47 -22.72 3.95
CA LEU A 374 18.53 -24.11 3.58
C LEU A 374 17.27 -24.81 4.10
N ILE A 375 16.55 -25.52 3.25
CA ILE A 375 15.41 -26.35 3.63
C ILE A 375 15.79 -27.82 3.53
N ALA A 376 15.44 -28.59 4.57
CA ALA A 376 15.58 -30.06 4.54
C ALA A 376 14.44 -30.65 3.69
N LEU A 377 14.76 -31.66 2.92
CA LEU A 377 13.81 -32.43 2.11
C LEU A 377 13.57 -33.79 2.76
N ASP A 378 12.36 -34.28 2.67
CA ASP A 378 12.06 -35.67 2.98
C ASP A 378 12.56 -36.59 1.87
N GLY A 379 12.74 -37.90 2.20
CA GLY A 379 13.30 -38.91 1.28
C GLY A 379 12.53 -38.97 -0.04
N GLU A 380 11.22 -38.99 0.01
CA GLU A 380 10.36 -39.11 -1.17
C GLU A 380 10.48 -37.86 -2.08
N THR A 381 10.55 -36.64 -1.51
CA THR A 381 10.81 -35.42 -2.28
C THR A 381 12.21 -35.46 -2.91
N ASN A 382 13.22 -36.01 -2.19
CA ASN A 382 14.59 -36.13 -2.68
C ASN A 382 14.66 -37.09 -3.87
N GLU A 383 14.07 -38.28 -3.76
CA GLU A 383 14.00 -39.29 -4.83
C GLU A 383 13.21 -38.75 -6.04
N GLY A 384 12.10 -38.09 -5.78
CA GLY A 384 11.29 -37.42 -6.82
C GLY A 384 12.10 -36.40 -7.61
N LEU A 385 12.95 -35.60 -6.95
CA LEU A 385 13.81 -34.62 -7.62
C LEU A 385 14.87 -35.32 -8.51
N LEU A 386 15.41 -36.45 -8.11
CA LEU A 386 16.31 -37.23 -8.96
C LEU A 386 15.58 -37.73 -10.21
N THR A 387 14.39 -38.30 -10.05
CA THR A 387 13.54 -38.74 -11.17
C THR A 387 13.17 -37.54 -12.08
N HIS A 388 12.84 -36.40 -11.50
CA HIS A 388 12.55 -35.17 -12.27
C HIS A 388 13.76 -34.70 -13.07
N LYS A 389 14.98 -34.81 -12.51
CA LYS A 389 16.21 -34.47 -13.21
C LYS A 389 16.44 -35.38 -14.44
N ALA A 390 16.19 -36.67 -14.29
CA ALA A 390 16.29 -37.62 -15.41
C ALA A 390 15.26 -37.29 -16.51
N ARG A 391 14.01 -37.02 -16.13
CA ARG A 391 12.96 -36.57 -17.08
C ARG A 391 13.36 -35.31 -17.80
N GLN A 392 13.85 -34.28 -17.09
CA GLN A 392 14.27 -33.01 -17.69
C GLN A 392 15.44 -33.20 -18.66
N GLN A 393 16.34 -34.18 -18.40
CA GLN A 393 17.39 -34.52 -19.33
C GLN A 393 16.83 -35.15 -20.63
N THR A 394 15.81 -36.00 -20.54
CA THR A 394 15.12 -36.54 -21.72
C THR A 394 14.39 -35.43 -22.51
N GLU A 395 13.74 -34.51 -21.83
CA GLU A 395 13.13 -33.34 -22.47
C GLU A 395 14.19 -32.50 -23.21
N ARG A 396 15.33 -32.25 -22.58
CA ARG A 396 16.47 -31.55 -23.18
C ARG A 396 16.99 -32.18 -24.45
N GLU A 397 17.11 -33.51 -24.43
CA GLU A 397 17.56 -34.29 -25.60
C GLU A 397 16.52 -34.23 -26.73
N ALA A 398 15.23 -34.30 -26.41
CA ALA A 398 14.15 -34.19 -27.37
C ALA A 398 14.04 -32.81 -28.02
N TRP A 399 14.28 -31.75 -27.27
CA TRP A 399 14.26 -30.36 -27.77
C TRP A 399 15.55 -29.97 -28.51
N GLY A 400 16.70 -30.65 -28.26
CA GLY A 400 17.98 -30.40 -28.90
C GLY A 400 18.38 -28.92 -28.82
N GLU A 401 18.62 -28.29 -29.96
CA GLU A 401 19.01 -26.85 -30.05
C GLU A 401 17.90 -25.88 -29.58
N GLY A 402 16.65 -26.31 -29.55
CA GLY A 402 15.53 -25.51 -29.04
C GLY A 402 15.49 -25.41 -27.50
N TRP A 403 16.28 -26.21 -26.80
CA TRP A 403 16.32 -26.20 -25.35
C TRP A 403 16.95 -24.94 -24.77
N GLN A 404 16.25 -24.27 -23.86
CA GLN A 404 16.74 -23.14 -23.10
C GLN A 404 17.34 -23.60 -21.77
N ASN A 405 18.67 -23.63 -21.67
CA ASN A 405 19.33 -24.05 -20.43
C ASN A 405 19.32 -22.95 -19.37
N THR A 406 18.30 -22.92 -18.55
CA THR A 406 18.14 -21.96 -17.44
C THR A 406 18.73 -22.43 -16.11
N GLY A 407 19.19 -23.69 -16.01
CA GLY A 407 19.71 -24.31 -14.78
C GLY A 407 18.65 -24.52 -13.69
N ARG A 408 17.36 -24.30 -14.00
CA ARG A 408 16.26 -24.39 -13.04
C ARG A 408 15.76 -25.82 -12.86
N ILE A 409 15.30 -26.13 -11.64
CA ILE A 409 14.64 -27.40 -11.35
C ILE A 409 13.30 -27.47 -12.07
N PHE A 410 12.49 -26.40 -11.99
CA PHE A 410 11.17 -26.33 -12.60
C PHE A 410 11.17 -25.34 -13.77
N THR A 411 10.91 -25.85 -14.97
CA THR A 411 10.92 -25.11 -16.24
C THR A 411 9.65 -25.39 -17.03
N GLN A 412 9.45 -24.71 -18.14
CA GLN A 412 8.56 -25.19 -19.20
C GLN A 412 9.18 -26.39 -19.91
N GLU A 413 8.46 -27.03 -20.82
CA GLU A 413 8.91 -28.24 -21.54
C GLU A 413 10.17 -27.98 -22.40
N ASP A 414 10.32 -26.75 -22.89
CA ASP A 414 11.48 -26.28 -23.67
C ASP A 414 12.66 -25.79 -22.81
N GLY A 415 12.61 -25.96 -21.49
CA GLY A 415 13.62 -25.47 -20.55
C GLY A 415 13.50 -24.00 -20.17
N SER A 416 12.59 -23.23 -20.77
CA SER A 416 12.38 -21.81 -20.47
C SER A 416 11.80 -21.58 -19.05
N LEU A 417 11.90 -20.35 -18.56
CA LEU A 417 11.44 -19.98 -17.23
C LEU A 417 9.93 -20.15 -17.08
N LEU A 418 9.52 -20.67 -15.93
CA LEU A 418 8.10 -20.63 -15.53
C LEU A 418 7.69 -19.21 -15.22
N HIS A 419 6.58 -18.77 -15.80
CA HIS A 419 5.96 -17.50 -15.42
C HIS A 419 5.15 -17.69 -14.12
N PRO A 420 5.53 -17.04 -12.99
CA PRO A 420 4.89 -17.28 -11.70
C PRO A 420 3.36 -17.05 -11.69
N GLY A 421 2.85 -16.11 -12.51
CA GLY A 421 1.41 -15.91 -12.69
C GLY A 421 0.72 -17.14 -13.29
N LYS A 422 1.29 -17.69 -14.38
CA LYS A 422 0.74 -18.90 -15.02
C LYS A 422 0.74 -20.12 -14.09
N VAL A 423 1.73 -20.22 -13.20
CA VAL A 423 1.76 -21.28 -12.15
C VAL A 423 0.59 -21.11 -11.18
N SER A 424 0.22 -19.89 -10.79
CA SER A 424 -0.97 -19.66 -9.96
C SER A 424 -2.27 -20.01 -10.69
N ASP A 425 -2.38 -19.62 -11.97
CA ASP A 425 -3.58 -19.92 -12.79
C ASP A 425 -3.72 -21.43 -13.01
N LEU A 426 -2.59 -22.15 -13.17
CA LEU A 426 -2.59 -23.61 -13.28
C LEU A 426 -3.04 -24.26 -11.96
N PHE A 427 -2.52 -23.79 -10.82
CA PHE A 427 -2.93 -24.27 -9.51
C PHE A 427 -4.45 -24.14 -9.29
N GLU A 428 -5.03 -22.96 -9.59
CA GLU A 428 -6.47 -22.73 -9.43
C GLU A 428 -7.30 -23.69 -10.30
N ARG A 429 -6.87 -23.97 -11.54
CA ARG A 429 -7.52 -24.95 -12.43
C ARG A 429 -7.41 -26.38 -11.90
N LEU A 430 -6.24 -26.77 -11.35
CA LEU A 430 -6.04 -28.09 -10.77
C LEU A 430 -6.89 -28.29 -9.50
N VAL A 431 -7.02 -27.28 -8.67
CA VAL A 431 -7.91 -27.30 -7.48
C VAL A 431 -9.37 -27.48 -7.89
N GLU A 432 -9.83 -26.75 -8.91
CA GLU A 432 -11.19 -26.90 -9.46
C GLU A 432 -11.42 -28.30 -10.05
N ALA A 433 -10.44 -28.81 -10.82
CA ALA A 433 -10.52 -30.14 -11.43
C ALA A 433 -10.49 -31.28 -10.40
N ALA A 434 -9.78 -31.09 -9.28
CA ALA A 434 -9.76 -32.03 -8.16
C ALA A 434 -11.06 -31.99 -7.31
N GLY A 435 -11.97 -31.07 -7.59
CA GLY A 435 -13.21 -30.91 -6.82
C GLY A 435 -12.99 -30.38 -5.39
N LEU A 436 -11.84 -29.79 -5.12
CA LEU A 436 -11.46 -29.30 -3.80
C LEU A 436 -11.99 -27.89 -3.53
N PRO A 437 -12.26 -27.53 -2.27
CA PRO A 437 -12.63 -26.18 -1.91
C PRO A 437 -11.50 -25.20 -2.22
N PRO A 438 -11.81 -24.00 -2.76
CA PRO A 438 -10.81 -23.13 -3.36
C PRO A 438 -9.89 -22.48 -2.33
N ILE A 439 -8.59 -22.58 -2.57
CA ILE A 439 -7.54 -21.80 -1.90
C ILE A 439 -6.65 -21.13 -2.96
N ARG A 440 -5.90 -20.10 -2.58
CA ARG A 440 -4.88 -19.51 -3.45
C ARG A 440 -3.57 -20.29 -3.33
N LEU A 441 -2.74 -20.27 -4.36
CA LEU A 441 -1.42 -20.90 -4.29
C LEU A 441 -0.58 -20.43 -3.08
N HIS A 442 -0.71 -19.14 -2.68
CA HIS A 442 -0.01 -18.65 -1.50
C HIS A 442 -0.58 -19.23 -0.19
N ASP A 443 -1.86 -19.62 -0.18
CA ASP A 443 -2.48 -20.23 1.00
C ASP A 443 -1.97 -21.66 1.23
N LEU A 444 -1.46 -22.34 0.19
CA LEU A 444 -0.77 -23.62 0.34
C LEU A 444 0.48 -23.51 1.23
N ARG A 445 1.14 -22.34 1.28
CA ARG A 445 2.20 -22.07 2.25
C ARG A 445 1.65 -21.96 3.70
N HIS A 446 0.42 -21.46 3.87
CA HIS A 446 -0.25 -21.48 5.17
C HIS A 446 -0.61 -22.92 5.57
N VAL A 447 -1.00 -23.78 4.60
CA VAL A 447 -1.16 -25.23 4.81
C VAL A 447 0.14 -25.83 5.32
N ALA A 448 1.28 -25.57 4.68
CA ALA A 448 2.58 -26.07 5.12
C ALA A 448 2.92 -25.68 6.57
N ALA A 449 2.67 -24.41 6.94
CA ALA A 449 2.86 -23.95 8.31
C ALA A 449 1.99 -24.73 9.30
N THR A 450 0.72 -24.91 8.96
CA THR A 450 -0.26 -25.66 9.78
C THR A 450 0.14 -27.12 9.94
N LEU A 451 0.54 -27.79 8.85
CA LEU A 451 0.96 -29.19 8.88
C LEU A 451 2.21 -29.40 9.73
N MET A 452 3.23 -28.54 9.61
CA MET A 452 4.44 -28.62 10.42
C MET A 452 4.13 -28.44 11.91
N LEU A 453 3.27 -27.46 12.26
CA LEU A 453 2.89 -27.22 13.65
C LEU A 453 2.01 -28.34 14.21
N ALA A 454 1.09 -28.90 13.41
CA ALA A 454 0.28 -30.08 13.78
C ALA A 454 1.15 -31.32 14.00
N ALA A 455 2.27 -31.45 13.27
CA ALA A 455 3.27 -32.49 13.47
C ALA A 455 4.18 -32.24 14.69
N GLY A 456 3.94 -31.19 15.49
CA GLY A 456 4.73 -30.88 16.68
C GLY A 456 6.08 -30.21 16.41
N VAL A 457 6.32 -29.71 15.21
CA VAL A 457 7.57 -29.00 14.89
C VAL A 457 7.61 -27.68 15.64
N ASP A 458 8.73 -27.37 16.27
CA ASP A 458 8.93 -26.12 16.99
C ASP A 458 8.66 -24.88 16.12
N ILE A 459 7.95 -23.88 16.64
CA ILE A 459 7.52 -22.69 15.90
C ILE A 459 8.69 -21.90 15.30
N LYS A 460 9.86 -21.94 15.94
CA LYS A 460 11.06 -21.28 15.43
C LYS A 460 11.58 -22.02 14.18
N VAL A 461 11.60 -23.36 14.21
CA VAL A 461 12.00 -24.19 13.07
C VAL A 461 11.02 -23.99 11.90
N VAL A 462 9.72 -23.94 12.18
CA VAL A 462 8.70 -23.62 11.17
C VAL A 462 8.96 -22.23 10.57
N SER A 463 9.19 -21.23 11.40
CA SER A 463 9.45 -19.84 10.96
C SER A 463 10.71 -19.74 10.09
N GLU A 464 11.77 -20.45 10.47
CA GLU A 464 13.03 -20.53 9.71
C GLU A 464 12.83 -21.26 8.37
N THR A 465 12.15 -22.41 8.37
CA THR A 465 11.82 -23.17 7.14
C THR A 465 11.03 -22.31 6.16
N LEU A 466 10.05 -21.57 6.67
CA LEU A 466 9.25 -20.63 5.87
C LEU A 466 10.04 -19.39 5.45
N GLY A 467 11.10 -18.99 6.16
CA GLY A 467 11.82 -17.73 5.94
C GLY A 467 10.96 -16.52 6.33
N HIS A 468 10.33 -16.57 7.52
CA HIS A 468 9.70 -15.42 8.14
C HIS A 468 10.75 -14.64 8.94
N SER A 469 10.73 -13.31 8.83
CA SER A 469 11.60 -12.43 9.60
C SER A 469 11.20 -12.31 11.07
N ASP A 470 9.97 -12.71 11.41
CA ASP A 470 9.41 -12.67 12.76
C ASP A 470 8.49 -13.89 12.97
N THR A 471 8.69 -14.58 14.08
CA THR A 471 7.86 -15.73 14.52
C THR A 471 6.40 -15.35 14.77
N ARG A 472 6.11 -14.05 15.00
CA ARG A 472 4.74 -13.54 15.13
C ARG A 472 3.89 -13.87 13.91
N ILE A 473 4.46 -13.79 12.71
CA ILE A 473 3.75 -14.12 11.46
C ILE A 473 3.29 -15.58 11.49
N THR A 474 4.18 -16.49 11.92
CA THR A 474 3.86 -17.92 12.06
C THR A 474 2.82 -18.14 13.17
N ARG A 475 2.94 -17.43 14.27
CA ARG A 475 2.00 -17.52 15.41
C ARG A 475 0.60 -17.04 15.03
N ASP A 476 0.48 -15.92 14.31
CA ASP A 476 -0.82 -15.37 13.87
C ASP A 476 -1.57 -16.37 12.96
N ILE A 477 -0.84 -17.08 12.09
CA ILE A 477 -1.40 -18.15 11.25
C ILE A 477 -1.88 -19.31 12.12
N TYR A 478 -1.05 -19.73 13.07
CA TYR A 478 -1.33 -20.86 13.95
C TYR A 478 -2.53 -20.59 14.86
N GLN A 479 -2.61 -19.41 15.50
CA GLN A 479 -3.74 -19.07 16.38
C GLN A 479 -5.09 -19.11 15.66
N SER A 480 -5.13 -18.77 14.36
CA SER A 480 -6.39 -18.79 13.60
C SER A 480 -6.84 -20.18 13.18
N VAL A 481 -5.94 -21.18 13.25
CA VAL A 481 -6.20 -22.60 12.89
C VAL A 481 -6.38 -23.46 14.14
N LEU A 482 -5.95 -22.95 15.31
CA LEU A 482 -5.96 -23.66 16.59
C LEU A 482 -7.36 -24.01 17.10
N ASP A 483 -8.42 -23.29 16.70
CA ASP A 483 -9.78 -23.60 17.16
C ASP A 483 -10.21 -25.03 16.74
N ASP A 484 -9.75 -25.51 15.58
CA ASP A 484 -10.01 -26.86 15.11
C ASP A 484 -9.03 -27.88 15.73
N LEU A 485 -7.77 -27.49 16.01
CA LEU A 485 -6.78 -28.28 16.75
C LEU A 485 -7.00 -28.25 18.28
N ALA A 486 -7.71 -27.25 18.80
CA ALA A 486 -8.04 -27.14 20.22
C ALA A 486 -8.93 -28.29 20.70
N ARG A 487 -9.78 -28.84 19.83
CA ARG A 487 -10.59 -30.03 20.14
C ARG A 487 -9.69 -31.25 20.37
N ASP A 488 -8.72 -31.50 19.48
CA ASP A 488 -7.76 -32.59 19.64
C ASP A 488 -6.83 -32.36 20.85
N ALA A 489 -6.44 -31.12 21.10
CA ALA A 489 -5.68 -30.76 22.28
C ALA A 489 -6.50 -30.95 23.57
N ALA A 490 -7.78 -30.60 23.57
CA ALA A 490 -8.68 -30.83 24.71
C ALA A 490 -8.83 -32.34 25.00
N GLU A 491 -9.01 -33.17 23.99
CA GLU A 491 -9.05 -34.62 24.14
C GLU A 491 -7.71 -35.18 24.67
N LYS A 492 -6.58 -34.71 24.17
CA LYS A 492 -5.25 -35.09 24.68
C LYS A 492 -5.04 -34.68 26.13
N VAL A 493 -5.49 -33.48 26.53
CA VAL A 493 -5.44 -33.03 27.92
C VAL A 493 -6.30 -33.92 28.82
N VAL A 494 -7.52 -34.28 28.40
CA VAL A 494 -8.38 -35.19 29.13
C VAL A 494 -7.78 -36.59 29.29
N GLN A 495 -7.04 -37.07 28.26
CA GLN A 495 -6.32 -38.36 28.30
C GLN A 495 -5.16 -38.37 29.30
N LEU A 496 -4.57 -37.20 29.62
CA LEU A 496 -3.52 -37.08 30.64
C LEU A 496 -4.05 -37.21 32.07
N VAL A 497 -5.40 -37.11 32.28
CA VAL A 497 -6.03 -37.21 33.58
C VAL A 497 -6.82 -38.54 33.67
N PRO A 498 -6.24 -39.61 34.25
CA PRO A 498 -6.76 -40.98 34.14
C PRO A 498 -8.19 -41.21 34.73
N HIS A 499 -8.69 -40.28 35.50
CA HIS A 499 -9.99 -40.43 36.23
C HIS A 499 -11.14 -39.56 35.70
N ALA A 500 -10.89 -38.67 34.72
CA ALA A 500 -11.93 -37.74 34.23
C ALA A 500 -13.12 -38.43 33.51
N ARG A 501 -12.89 -39.64 32.94
CA ARG A 501 -13.96 -40.39 32.24
C ARG A 501 -14.98 -41.06 33.17
N LYS A 502 -14.66 -41.35 34.44
CA LYS A 502 -15.58 -41.97 35.37
C LYS A 502 -16.62 -41.03 35.99
N ALA A 503 -16.30 -39.73 36.07
CA ALA A 503 -17.19 -38.74 36.70
C ALA A 503 -18.39 -38.35 35.81
N LEU A 504 -18.27 -38.38 34.50
CA LEU A 504 -19.36 -38.04 33.57
C LEU A 504 -20.36 -39.17 33.32
N ALA A 505 -19.97 -40.43 33.57
CA ALA A 505 -20.86 -41.58 33.43
C ALA A 505 -21.79 -41.80 34.63
N ALA A 506 -21.66 -41.04 35.72
CA ALA A 506 -22.39 -41.19 36.98
C ALA A 506 -23.33 -40.04 37.30
N VAL A 507 -23.76 -39.23 36.34
CA VAL A 507 -24.81 -38.23 36.54
C VAL A 507 -26.15 -38.90 36.28
N PRO A 508 -26.94 -39.25 37.31
CA PRO A 508 -28.31 -39.70 37.10
C PRO A 508 -29.15 -38.57 36.56
N ASP A 509 -30.14 -38.87 35.73
CA ASP A 509 -31.15 -37.94 35.20
C ASP A 509 -32.06 -37.40 36.33
N VAL A 510 -31.48 -36.68 37.28
CA VAL A 510 -32.23 -35.94 38.29
C VAL A 510 -31.98 -34.46 38.06
N VAL A 511 -32.89 -33.84 37.35
CA VAL A 511 -33.01 -32.39 37.31
C VAL A 511 -33.43 -31.96 38.74
N PRO A 512 -32.59 -31.25 39.52
CA PRO A 512 -33.03 -30.69 40.78
C PRO A 512 -34.10 -29.65 40.49
N GLN A 513 -35.30 -29.83 41.00
CA GLN A 513 -36.26 -28.74 41.06
C GLN A 513 -35.67 -27.65 41.95
N VAL A 514 -35.32 -26.53 41.33
CA VAL A 514 -34.86 -25.32 42.03
C VAL A 514 -36.09 -24.75 42.75
N ASP A 515 -36.12 -24.89 44.07
CA ASP A 515 -37.10 -24.25 44.93
C ASP A 515 -36.86 -22.73 44.91
N THR A 516 -37.76 -22.00 44.26
CA THR A 516 -37.68 -20.55 44.05
C THR A 516 -38.04 -19.72 45.28
N THR A 517 -38.12 -20.31 46.47
CA THR A 517 -38.56 -19.60 47.67
C THR A 517 -37.46 -19.19 48.66
N SER A 518 -36.18 -19.49 48.39
CA SER A 518 -35.11 -19.00 49.27
C SER A 518 -34.56 -17.63 48.79
N ARG A 519 -34.88 -16.60 49.56
CA ARG A 519 -34.35 -15.24 49.40
C ARG A 519 -32.83 -15.26 49.55
N LEU A 520 -32.12 -14.84 48.52
CA LEU A 520 -30.69 -14.52 48.58
C LEU A 520 -30.42 -13.41 49.60
N PRO A 521 -29.42 -13.54 50.48
CA PRO A 521 -29.02 -12.45 51.37
C PRO A 521 -28.50 -11.25 50.54
N ARG A 522 -29.04 -10.07 50.85
CA ARG A 522 -28.57 -8.79 50.24
C ARG A 522 -27.13 -8.54 50.69
N MET A 523 -26.21 -8.49 49.76
CA MET A 523 -24.88 -7.94 50.01
C MET A 523 -25.00 -6.44 50.25
N ALA A 524 -24.43 -5.97 51.34
CA ALA A 524 -24.33 -4.55 51.68
C ALA A 524 -23.31 -3.85 50.73
N PRO A 525 -23.54 -2.60 50.39
CA PRO A 525 -22.60 -1.85 49.53
C PRO A 525 -21.28 -1.57 50.29
N PRO A 526 -20.14 -1.54 49.60
CA PRO A 526 -18.84 -1.27 50.22
C PRO A 526 -18.78 0.16 50.78
N ARG A 527 -18.20 0.29 51.98
CA ARG A 527 -17.95 1.58 52.64
C ARG A 527 -16.92 2.41 51.88
N LYS A 528 -17.13 3.73 51.85
CA LYS A 528 -16.38 4.72 51.06
C LYS A 528 -14.97 5.11 51.60
N ASP A 529 -14.35 4.34 52.48
CA ASP A 529 -13.15 4.78 53.21
C ASP A 529 -11.82 4.08 52.82
N ASP A 530 -11.81 3.19 51.79
CA ASP A 530 -10.56 2.48 51.41
C ASP A 530 -9.85 3.00 50.13
N ALA A 531 -10.19 4.21 49.68
CA ALA A 531 -9.62 4.78 48.45
C ALA A 531 -8.43 5.77 48.65
N ALA A 532 -7.83 5.79 49.87
CA ALA A 532 -6.79 6.81 50.18
C ALA A 532 -5.39 6.26 50.51
N GLN A 533 -5.07 4.99 50.24
CA GLN A 533 -3.77 4.42 50.64
C GLN A 533 -3.01 3.60 49.61
N GLN A 534 -3.21 3.82 48.31
CA GLN A 534 -2.37 3.18 47.25
C GLN A 534 -1.81 4.13 46.21
N ASN A 535 -1.34 5.30 46.62
CA ASN A 535 -0.57 6.18 45.71
C ASN A 535 0.66 6.78 46.44
N ARG A 536 1.49 5.93 47.05
CA ARG A 536 2.88 6.26 47.41
C ARG A 536 3.69 4.96 47.41
N SER A 537 4.42 4.75 46.33
CA SER A 537 5.61 3.93 46.09
C SER A 537 5.47 3.09 44.81
N ALA A 538 5.95 3.61 43.72
CA ALA A 538 6.96 3.13 42.78
C ALA A 538 6.88 3.96 41.50
#